data_ea55e749f19de91151635cdefd518172
#
_entry.id   ea55e749f19de91151635cdefd518172
#
_cell.length_a   1.000
_cell.length_b   1.000
_cell.length_c   1.000
_cell.angle_alpha   90.00
_cell.angle_beta   90.00
_cell.angle_gamma   90.00
#
_symmetry.space_group_name_H-M   'P 1'
#
loop_
_entity.id
_entity.type
_entity.pdbx_description
1 polymer ?
#
loop_
_entity_poly.entity_id
_entity_poly.type
_entity_poly.pdbx_seq_one_letter_code
_entity_poly.pdbx_strand_id
1 'polypeptide(L)'
;MNDILIKVQKYLDNVSKGPTQVDKKLVEEFGEACKNALLKQFTEDRRSKFEVRMSNVGRPLCQLQMEAKGIKGEGQPYNVKMRNTFGDLIEALALFVMKSAGVNVENEQKKVVYKFGENRIEGRQDVEINKKVW
;
A
#
# COMPACT_ATOMS: atom_id res chain seq x y z
N MET A 1 -15.29 10.63 9.19
CA MET A 1 -14.17 11.31 8.50
C MET A 1 -13.60 12.47 9.32
N ASN A 2 -14.43 13.38 9.83
CA ASN A 2 -13.93 14.53 10.63
C ASN A 2 -13.12 14.15 11.87
N ASP A 3 -13.47 13.08 12.60
CA ASP A 3 -12.75 12.67 13.81
C ASP A 3 -11.29 12.25 13.55
N ILE A 4 -11.03 11.57 12.44
CA ILE A 4 -9.66 11.17 12.03
C ILE A 4 -8.82 12.41 11.72
N LEU A 5 -9.37 13.31 10.93
CA LEU A 5 -8.68 14.56 10.57
C LEU A 5 -8.38 15.42 11.80
N ILE A 6 -9.33 15.52 12.74
CA ILE A 6 -9.15 16.26 14.00
C ILE A 6 -8.03 15.64 14.85
N LYS A 7 -7.97 14.31 14.96
CA LYS A 7 -6.91 13.63 15.70
C LYS A 7 -5.54 13.87 15.08
N VAL A 8 -5.43 13.70 13.74
CA VAL A 8 -4.18 13.92 13.01
C VAL A 8 -3.75 15.38 13.11
N GLN A 9 -4.67 16.34 12.91
CA GLN A 9 -4.37 17.77 13.05
C GLN A 9 -3.84 18.09 14.44
N LYS A 10 -4.53 17.66 15.48
CA LYS A 10 -4.12 17.87 16.88
C LYS A 10 -2.74 17.27 17.17
N TYR A 11 -2.44 16.10 16.63
CA TYR A 11 -1.12 15.49 16.77
C TYR A 11 -0.04 16.35 16.11
N LEU A 12 -0.25 16.79 14.86
CA LEU A 12 0.69 17.63 14.13
C LEU A 12 0.89 19.00 14.79
N ASP A 13 -0.18 19.60 15.31
CA ASP A 13 -0.11 20.86 16.09
C ASP A 13 0.72 20.69 17.37
N ASN A 14 0.65 19.53 18.02
CA ASN A 14 1.48 19.26 19.18
C ASN A 14 2.95 19.07 18.81
N VAL A 15 3.24 18.36 17.72
CA VAL A 15 4.61 18.21 17.20
C VAL A 15 5.24 19.57 16.84
N SER A 16 4.44 20.49 16.32
CA SER A 16 4.93 21.84 15.97
C SER A 16 5.31 22.70 17.18
N LYS A 17 4.76 22.40 18.36
CA LYS A 17 4.99 23.18 19.60
C LYS A 17 6.25 22.76 20.37
N GLY A 18 6.82 21.60 20.05
CA GLY A 18 8.03 21.12 20.71
C GLY A 18 8.26 19.61 20.57
N PRO A 19 9.32 19.10 21.18
CA PRO A 19 9.64 17.68 21.12
C PRO A 19 8.49 16.82 21.64
N THR A 20 8.03 15.89 20.83
CA THR A 20 6.96 14.95 21.17
C THR A 20 7.55 13.56 21.39
N GLN A 21 7.08 12.83 22.39
CA GLN A 21 7.45 11.43 22.53
C GLN A 21 6.86 10.63 21.36
N VAL A 22 7.75 9.96 20.63
CA VAL A 22 7.37 9.07 19.53
C VAL A 22 7.54 7.63 20.02
N ASP A 23 6.56 6.78 19.75
CA ASP A 23 6.66 5.36 20.04
C ASP A 23 7.74 4.71 19.17
N LYS A 24 8.78 4.17 19.84
CA LYS A 24 9.91 3.51 19.15
C LYS A 24 9.45 2.37 18.25
N LYS A 25 8.43 1.62 18.66
CA LYS A 25 7.87 0.53 17.88
C LYS A 25 7.29 1.03 16.55
N LEU A 26 6.55 2.15 16.57
CA LEU A 26 6.02 2.76 15.35
C LEU A 26 7.14 3.27 14.42
N VAL A 27 8.24 3.76 14.99
CA VAL A 27 9.43 4.18 14.20
C VAL A 27 10.07 2.96 13.53
N GLU A 28 10.21 1.85 14.23
CA GLU A 28 10.73 0.60 13.69
C GLU A 28 9.83 0.04 12.59
N GLU A 29 8.51 0.01 12.80
CA GLU A 29 7.53 -0.39 11.78
C GLU A 29 7.63 0.48 10.52
N PHE A 30 7.75 1.79 10.68
CA PHE A 30 7.95 2.71 9.57
C PHE A 30 9.28 2.45 8.83
N GLY A 31 10.37 2.23 9.57
CA GLY A 31 11.67 1.89 9.00
C GLY A 31 11.63 0.61 8.17
N GLU A 32 10.98 -0.45 8.68
CA GLU A 32 10.80 -1.70 7.93
C GLU A 32 9.89 -1.51 6.70
N ALA A 33 8.84 -0.70 6.80
CA ALA A 33 7.99 -0.39 5.65
C ALA A 33 8.78 0.32 4.54
N CYS A 34 9.61 1.30 4.89
CA CYS A 34 10.48 2.01 3.94
C CYS A 34 11.51 1.06 3.29
N LYS A 35 12.16 0.21 4.06
CA LYS A 35 13.08 -0.81 3.56
C LYS A 35 12.39 -1.75 2.57
N ASN A 36 11.22 -2.27 2.94
CA ASN A 36 10.45 -3.16 2.10
C ASN A 36 9.97 -2.47 0.80
N ALA A 37 9.59 -1.19 0.85
CA ALA A 37 9.26 -0.41 -0.33
C ALA A 37 10.43 -0.35 -1.32
N LEU A 38 11.64 -0.10 -0.85
CA LEU A 38 12.85 -0.09 -1.68
C LEU A 38 13.16 -1.47 -2.27
N LEU A 39 13.17 -2.51 -1.45
CA LEU A 39 13.44 -3.87 -1.90
C LEU A 39 12.43 -4.31 -2.97
N LYS A 40 11.14 -4.11 -2.74
CA LYS A 40 10.05 -4.42 -3.66
C LYS A 40 10.21 -3.78 -5.04
N GLN A 41 10.66 -2.53 -5.09
CA GLN A 41 10.78 -1.80 -6.36
C GLN A 41 12.11 -2.07 -7.10
N PHE A 42 13.19 -2.32 -6.37
CA PHE A 42 14.53 -2.41 -6.96
C PHE A 42 15.06 -3.82 -7.10
N THR A 43 14.65 -4.76 -6.25
CA THR A 43 15.18 -6.12 -6.25
C THR A 43 14.19 -7.17 -6.72
N GLU A 44 12.87 -6.95 -6.56
CA GLU A 44 11.89 -7.93 -6.96
C GLU A 44 11.58 -7.87 -8.47
N ASP A 45 11.71 -9.01 -9.14
CA ASP A 45 11.10 -9.18 -10.46
C ASP A 45 9.59 -9.38 -10.26
N ARG A 46 8.80 -8.32 -10.50
CA ARG A 46 7.34 -8.34 -10.38
C ARG A 46 6.62 -9.29 -11.34
N ARG A 47 7.35 -10.06 -12.11
CA ARG A 47 6.84 -10.99 -13.11
C ARG A 47 6.49 -12.34 -12.50
N SER A 48 5.76 -12.31 -11.40
CA SER A 48 5.18 -13.50 -10.80
C SER A 48 4.13 -14.12 -11.74
N LYS A 49 3.76 -15.38 -11.45
CA LYS A 49 2.70 -16.10 -12.13
C LYS A 49 1.47 -15.21 -12.33
N PHE A 50 0.90 -15.23 -13.56
CA PHE A 50 -0.29 -14.47 -13.88
C PHE A 50 -1.45 -14.83 -12.93
N GLU A 51 -2.03 -13.81 -12.35
CA GLU A 51 -3.22 -13.92 -11.52
C GLU A 51 -4.22 -12.83 -11.92
N VAL A 52 -5.50 -13.19 -11.96
CA VAL A 52 -6.56 -12.21 -12.20
C VAL A 52 -6.75 -11.36 -10.94
N ARG A 53 -6.42 -10.08 -11.06
CA ARG A 53 -6.50 -9.10 -9.97
C ARG A 53 -7.56 -8.04 -10.28
N MET A 54 -8.12 -7.42 -9.25
CA MET A 54 -9.04 -6.29 -9.42
C MET A 54 -8.41 -5.16 -10.24
N SER A 55 -7.10 -4.92 -10.11
CA SER A 55 -6.35 -3.93 -10.89
C SER A 55 -6.22 -4.27 -12.38
N ASN A 56 -6.56 -5.50 -12.79
CA ASN A 56 -6.57 -5.92 -14.19
C ASN A 56 -7.93 -5.64 -14.87
N VAL A 57 -8.96 -5.31 -14.08
CA VAL A 57 -10.29 -5.00 -14.64
C VAL A 57 -10.20 -3.73 -15.47
N GLY A 58 -10.70 -3.81 -16.71
CA GLY A 58 -10.63 -2.70 -17.67
C GLY A 58 -9.35 -2.62 -18.52
N ARG A 59 -8.35 -3.49 -18.28
CA ARG A 59 -7.17 -3.59 -19.15
C ARG A 59 -7.53 -4.30 -20.48
N PRO A 60 -6.84 -3.99 -21.58
CA PRO A 60 -7.06 -4.66 -22.87
C PRO A 60 -6.92 -6.17 -22.76
N LEU A 61 -7.88 -6.92 -23.29
CA LEU A 61 -7.91 -8.38 -23.20
C LEU A 61 -6.67 -9.02 -23.83
N CYS A 62 -6.18 -8.49 -24.94
CA CYS A 62 -4.97 -8.98 -25.61
C CYS A 62 -3.74 -8.90 -24.69
N GLN A 63 -3.61 -7.84 -23.91
CA GLN A 63 -2.53 -7.68 -22.96
C GLN A 63 -2.62 -8.73 -21.83
N LEU A 64 -3.81 -8.95 -21.28
CA LEU A 64 -4.04 -9.96 -20.26
C LEU A 64 -3.76 -11.38 -20.78
N GLN A 65 -4.14 -11.66 -22.03
CA GLN A 65 -3.84 -12.95 -22.66
C GLN A 65 -2.34 -13.18 -22.87
N MET A 66 -1.60 -12.14 -23.26
CA MET A 66 -0.14 -12.21 -23.40
C MET A 66 0.52 -12.49 -22.04
N GLU A 67 0.12 -11.77 -20.99
CA GLU A 67 0.59 -12.00 -19.63
C GLU A 67 0.27 -13.42 -19.13
N ALA A 68 -0.94 -13.92 -19.40
CA ALA A 68 -1.34 -15.28 -19.05
C ALA A 68 -0.52 -16.35 -19.77
N LYS A 69 -0.08 -16.09 -21.00
CA LYS A 69 0.84 -16.96 -21.77
C LYS A 69 2.30 -16.81 -21.33
N GLY A 70 2.60 -15.99 -20.33
CA GLY A 70 3.95 -15.76 -19.82
C GLY A 70 4.81 -14.89 -20.76
N ILE A 71 4.21 -14.19 -21.72
CA ILE A 71 4.93 -13.24 -22.57
C ILE A 71 5.31 -12.04 -21.73
N LYS A 72 6.62 -11.86 -21.56
CA LYS A 72 7.16 -10.77 -20.75
C LYS A 72 7.12 -9.47 -21.55
N GLY A 73 6.48 -8.46 -21.00
CA GLY A 73 6.57 -7.09 -21.51
C GLY A 73 7.95 -6.47 -21.21
N GLU A 74 8.17 -5.27 -21.70
CA GLU A 74 9.35 -4.48 -21.36
C GLU A 74 9.41 -4.20 -19.85
N GLY A 75 10.62 -4.08 -19.33
CA GLY A 75 10.83 -3.69 -17.94
C GLY A 75 10.26 -2.29 -17.65
N GLN A 76 9.81 -2.08 -16.44
CA GLN A 76 9.32 -0.75 -16.05
C GLN A 76 10.45 0.29 -16.11
N PRO A 77 10.25 1.45 -16.78
CA PRO A 77 11.20 2.55 -16.76
C PRO A 77 11.51 3.00 -15.32
N TYR A 78 12.72 3.55 -15.11
CA TYR A 78 13.15 3.95 -13.79
C TYR A 78 12.23 5.00 -13.14
N ASN A 79 11.69 5.93 -13.93
CA ASN A 79 10.77 6.95 -13.46
C ASN A 79 9.45 6.37 -12.89
N VAL A 80 8.98 5.26 -13.47
CA VAL A 80 7.80 4.53 -12.95
C VAL A 80 8.15 3.85 -11.63
N LYS A 81 9.32 3.21 -11.56
CA LYS A 81 9.80 2.60 -10.32
C LYS A 81 9.95 3.63 -9.19
N MET A 82 10.56 4.78 -9.50
CA MET A 82 10.71 5.88 -8.54
C MET A 82 9.36 6.41 -8.06
N ARG A 83 8.42 6.65 -8.97
CA ARG A 83 7.08 7.10 -8.60
C ARG A 83 6.37 6.10 -7.68
N ASN A 84 6.47 4.82 -7.98
CA ASN A 84 5.89 3.78 -7.13
C ASN A 84 6.57 3.72 -5.76
N THR A 85 7.91 3.88 -5.71
CA THR A 85 8.65 3.95 -4.45
C THR A 85 8.18 5.12 -3.60
N PHE A 86 8.05 6.31 -4.18
CA PHE A 86 7.54 7.48 -3.46
C PHE A 86 6.10 7.26 -2.97
N GLY A 87 5.25 6.59 -3.76
CA GLY A 87 3.91 6.22 -3.33
C GLY A 87 3.93 5.33 -2.09
N ASP A 88 4.72 4.26 -2.14
CA ASP A 88 4.87 3.32 -1.01
C ASP A 88 5.44 4.03 0.25
N LEU A 89 6.39 4.97 0.10
CA LEU A 89 6.96 5.75 1.20
C LEU A 89 5.95 6.74 1.81
N ILE A 90 5.17 7.43 0.97
CA ILE A 90 4.12 8.35 1.44
C ILE A 90 3.03 7.58 2.17
N GLU A 91 2.63 6.40 1.69
CA GLU A 91 1.68 5.53 2.38
C GLU A 91 2.21 5.15 3.77
N ALA A 92 3.47 4.69 3.86
CA ALA A 92 4.10 4.35 5.13
C ALA A 92 4.13 5.53 6.11
N LEU A 93 4.47 6.74 5.62
CA LEU A 93 4.46 7.95 6.44
C LEU A 93 3.06 8.32 6.92
N ALA A 94 2.06 8.24 6.06
CA ALA A 94 0.67 8.51 6.42
C ALA A 94 0.17 7.55 7.50
N LEU A 95 0.47 6.26 7.38
CA LEU A 95 0.15 5.25 8.38
C LEU A 95 0.84 5.53 9.73
N PHE A 96 2.13 5.87 9.70
CA PHE A 96 2.87 6.25 10.89
C PHE A 96 2.24 7.45 11.61
N VAL A 97 1.89 8.52 10.87
CA VAL A 97 1.24 9.71 11.44
C VAL A 97 -0.13 9.38 12.01
N MET A 98 -0.95 8.60 11.30
CA MET A 98 -2.27 8.19 11.79
C MET A 98 -2.17 7.36 13.06
N LYS A 99 -1.29 6.37 13.11
CA LYS A 99 -1.06 5.54 14.31
C LYS A 99 -0.55 6.38 15.47
N SER A 100 0.38 7.30 15.23
CA SER A 100 0.90 8.22 16.24
C SER A 100 -0.17 9.19 16.78
N ALA A 101 -1.15 9.55 15.95
CA ALA A 101 -2.32 10.35 16.35
C ALA A 101 -3.39 9.53 17.11
N GLY A 102 -3.16 8.23 17.38
CA GLY A 102 -4.12 7.37 18.05
C GLY A 102 -5.33 6.98 17.20
N VAL A 103 -5.16 6.96 15.89
CA VAL A 103 -6.16 6.40 14.96
C VAL A 103 -6.00 4.89 14.93
N ASN A 104 -7.11 4.16 15.09
CA ASN A 104 -7.08 2.70 14.98
C ASN A 104 -6.99 2.28 13.51
N VAL A 105 -5.83 1.76 13.14
CA VAL A 105 -5.51 1.28 11.79
C VAL A 105 -5.32 -0.21 11.85
N GLU A 106 -6.10 -0.96 11.08
CA GLU A 106 -6.11 -2.43 11.06
C GLU A 106 -6.07 -2.96 9.61
N ASN A 107 -5.76 -4.25 9.49
CA ASN A 107 -5.86 -4.98 8.22
C ASN A 107 -5.13 -4.32 7.04
N GLU A 108 -3.94 -3.76 7.30
CA GLU A 108 -3.09 -3.16 6.27
C GLU A 108 -2.75 -4.19 5.19
N GLN A 109 -2.95 -3.81 3.91
CA GLN A 109 -2.65 -4.65 2.74
C GLN A 109 -3.31 -6.04 2.77
N LYS A 110 -4.46 -6.16 3.42
CA LYS A 110 -5.19 -7.43 3.52
C LYS A 110 -5.66 -7.93 2.17
N LYS A 111 -5.29 -9.17 1.85
CA LYS A 111 -5.73 -9.82 0.62
C LYS A 111 -7.21 -10.19 0.71
N VAL A 112 -7.99 -9.79 -0.28
CA VAL A 112 -9.41 -10.13 -0.44
C VAL A 112 -9.56 -10.97 -1.70
N VAL A 113 -10.28 -12.09 -1.59
CA VAL A 113 -10.51 -13.01 -2.70
C VAL A 113 -12.00 -13.14 -2.94
N TYR A 114 -12.44 -12.82 -4.14
CA TYR A 114 -13.80 -13.08 -4.62
C TYR A 114 -13.82 -14.33 -5.50
N LYS A 115 -14.73 -15.24 -5.21
CA LYS A 115 -14.92 -16.47 -5.98
C LYS A 115 -16.20 -16.38 -6.80
N PHE A 116 -16.12 -16.75 -8.08
CA PHE A 116 -17.25 -16.84 -9.01
C PHE A 116 -17.23 -18.22 -9.63
N GLY A 117 -17.98 -19.17 -9.09
CA GLY A 117 -17.88 -20.57 -9.49
C GLY A 117 -16.46 -21.09 -9.31
N GLU A 118 -15.83 -21.57 -10.39
CA GLU A 118 -14.44 -22.04 -10.38
C GLU A 118 -13.39 -20.91 -10.51
N ASN A 119 -13.82 -19.71 -10.85
CA ASN A 119 -12.93 -18.56 -11.05
C ASN A 119 -12.77 -17.77 -9.74
N ARG A 120 -11.60 -17.09 -9.63
CA ARG A 120 -11.31 -16.21 -8.51
C ARG A 120 -10.71 -14.91 -8.99
N ILE A 121 -11.07 -13.81 -8.34
CA ILE A 121 -10.47 -12.50 -8.51
C ILE A 121 -9.87 -12.10 -7.18
N GLU A 122 -8.61 -11.66 -7.20
CA GLU A 122 -7.90 -11.23 -6.01
C GLU A 122 -7.74 -9.70 -6.00
N GLY A 123 -7.87 -9.14 -4.83
CA GLY A 123 -7.60 -7.73 -4.58
C GLY A 123 -6.85 -7.56 -3.25
N ARG A 124 -6.35 -6.37 -3.02
CA ARG A 124 -5.84 -5.96 -1.70
C ARG A 124 -6.58 -4.70 -1.29
N GLN A 125 -7.04 -4.66 -0.07
CA GLN A 125 -7.47 -3.42 0.57
C GLN A 125 -6.24 -2.72 1.14
N ASP A 126 -6.18 -1.41 1.06
CA ASP A 126 -5.02 -0.68 1.55
C ASP A 126 -5.01 -0.65 3.08
N VAL A 127 -6.13 -0.31 3.70
CA VAL A 127 -6.23 -0.18 5.14
C VAL A 127 -7.68 -0.23 5.62
N GLU A 128 -7.89 -0.66 6.84
CA GLU A 128 -9.16 -0.54 7.55
C GLU A 128 -9.01 0.46 8.70
N ILE A 129 -9.81 1.52 8.69
CA ILE A 129 -9.80 2.55 9.71
C ILE A 129 -11.18 2.60 10.37
N ASN A 130 -11.24 2.42 11.70
CA ASN A 130 -12.48 2.40 12.46
C ASN A 130 -13.51 1.42 11.86
N LYS A 131 -13.07 0.23 11.45
CA LYS A 131 -13.88 -0.82 10.81
C LYS A 131 -14.47 -0.44 9.44
N LYS A 132 -13.93 0.58 8.78
CA LYS A 132 -14.27 0.94 7.40
C LYS A 132 -13.07 0.70 6.51
N VAL A 133 -13.29 0.00 5.39
CA VAL A 133 -12.26 -0.27 4.36
C VAL A 133 -12.04 0.99 3.54
N TRP A 134 -10.79 1.30 3.26
CA TRP A 134 -10.33 2.43 2.45
C TRP A 134 -9.37 1.93 1.38
#